data_f5133c0147e182692aea22af8a2c8a39
#
_entry.id   f5133c0147e182692aea22af8a2c8a39
#
_cell.length_a   1.000
_cell.length_b   1.000
_cell.length_c   1.000
_cell.angle_alpha   90.00
_cell.angle_beta   90.00
_cell.angle_gamma   90.00
#
_symmetry.space_group_name_H-M   'P 1'
#
loop_
_entity.id
_entity.type
_entity.pdbx_description
1 polymer ?
#
loop_
_entity_poly.entity_id
_entity_poly.type
_entity_poly.pdbx_seq_one_letter_code
_entity_poly.pdbx_strand_id
1 'polypeptide(L)'
;MNGLTFEPFRSAYQRAARQLIETNLAQRWGTLDPALNPDLLDIAAHYRPGWFLLAFHAQTVVGTGALLESEHGVQVVRMHTLRDSQGQGVGSAMLVELEQLAVREGVVQLVLETTKTWHDAIAFYMKRGYEQTHTTDDDVWFRKRLMPQVC
;
A
#
# COMPACT_ATOMS: atom_id res chain seq x y z
N MET A 1 16.10 -6.17 -2.57
CA MET A 1 16.71 -5.87 -1.26
C MET A 1 16.56 -7.07 -0.37
N ASN A 2 17.66 -7.55 0.16
CA ASN A 2 17.66 -8.67 1.11
C ASN A 2 17.49 -8.15 2.53
N GLY A 3 16.99 -9.00 3.43
CA GLY A 3 16.86 -8.65 4.84
C GLY A 3 15.64 -7.79 5.17
N LEU A 4 14.62 -7.81 4.31
CA LEU A 4 13.34 -7.18 4.63
C LEU A 4 12.58 -8.01 5.65
N THR A 5 12.01 -7.34 6.65
CA THR A 5 11.03 -7.93 7.56
C THR A 5 9.75 -7.12 7.50
N PHE A 6 8.64 -7.76 7.80
CA PHE A 6 7.32 -7.12 7.75
C PHE A 6 6.65 -7.26 9.11
N GLU A 7 6.08 -6.16 9.59
CA GLU A 7 5.37 -6.16 10.86
C GLU A 7 4.03 -5.45 10.73
N PRO A 8 3.00 -5.92 11.45
CA PRO A 8 1.76 -5.17 11.53
C PRO A 8 1.99 -3.86 12.28
N PHE A 9 1.19 -2.86 11.91
CA PHE A 9 1.25 -1.55 12.56
C PHE A 9 1.00 -1.64 14.06
N ARG A 10 1.80 -0.88 14.81
CA ARG A 10 1.61 -0.61 16.25
C ARG A 10 1.71 0.88 16.47
N SER A 11 1.10 1.37 17.54
CA SER A 11 1.11 2.81 17.85
C SER A 11 2.51 3.40 17.94
N ALA A 12 3.50 2.60 18.33
CA ALA A 12 4.89 3.02 18.36
C ALA A 12 5.42 3.44 16.97
N TYR A 13 4.79 2.97 15.89
CA TYR A 13 5.20 3.26 14.51
C TYR A 13 4.45 4.43 13.88
N GLN A 14 3.53 5.06 14.62
CA GLN A 14 2.65 6.12 14.09
C GLN A 14 3.44 7.24 13.40
N ARG A 15 4.44 7.76 14.09
CA ARG A 15 5.24 8.87 13.54
C ARG A 15 6.01 8.46 12.29
N ALA A 16 6.70 7.33 12.35
CA ALA A 16 7.54 6.87 11.25
C ALA A 16 6.71 6.55 9.98
N ALA A 17 5.59 5.88 10.15
CA ALA A 17 4.70 5.55 9.04
C ALA A 17 4.11 6.82 8.40
N ARG A 18 3.58 7.73 9.21
CA ARG A 18 3.01 8.99 8.74
C ARG A 18 4.06 9.82 8.00
N GLN A 19 5.25 9.95 8.58
CA GLN A 19 6.31 10.76 7.99
C GLN A 19 6.73 10.21 6.62
N LEU A 20 6.88 8.91 6.48
CA LEU A 20 7.25 8.29 5.22
C LEU A 20 6.19 8.58 4.14
N ILE A 21 4.92 8.35 4.48
CA ILE A 21 3.82 8.54 3.53
C ILE A 21 3.69 10.01 3.14
N GLU A 22 3.68 10.91 4.13
CA GLU A 22 3.55 12.35 3.86
C GLU A 22 4.70 12.90 3.03
N THR A 23 5.92 12.45 3.28
CA THR A 23 7.09 12.84 2.48
C THR A 23 6.92 12.42 1.02
N ASN A 24 6.46 11.19 0.79
CA ASN A 24 6.25 10.69 -0.57
C ASN A 24 5.12 11.43 -1.28
N LEU A 25 4.01 11.70 -0.59
CA LEU A 25 2.89 12.45 -1.17
C LEU A 25 3.30 13.88 -1.51
N ALA A 26 4.05 14.54 -0.64
CA ALA A 26 4.54 15.90 -0.89
C ALA A 26 5.45 15.96 -2.12
N GLN A 27 6.27 14.94 -2.35
CA GLN A 27 7.11 14.85 -3.55
C GLN A 27 6.28 14.77 -4.83
N ARG A 28 5.15 14.08 -4.80
CA ARG A 28 4.28 13.93 -5.99
C ARG A 28 3.41 15.17 -6.24
N TRP A 29 2.86 15.76 -5.18
CA TRP A 29 1.89 16.85 -5.28
C TRP A 29 2.52 18.24 -5.08
N GLY A 30 3.77 18.31 -4.59
CA GLY A 30 4.45 19.56 -4.28
C GLY A 30 4.02 20.20 -2.97
N THR A 31 2.78 20.03 -2.58
CA THR A 31 2.22 20.47 -1.30
C THR A 31 1.37 19.37 -0.71
N LEU A 32 1.23 19.37 0.61
CA LEU A 32 0.44 18.38 1.33
C LEU A 32 -0.65 19.10 2.12
N ASP A 33 -1.91 18.72 1.88
CA ASP A 33 -3.03 19.13 2.70
C ASP A 33 -3.38 17.99 3.67
N PRO A 34 -3.12 18.15 4.97
CA PRO A 34 -3.41 17.10 5.95
C PRO A 34 -4.89 16.70 5.99
N ALA A 35 -5.80 17.61 5.61
CA ALA A 35 -7.24 17.33 5.60
C ALA A 35 -7.63 16.28 4.55
N LEU A 36 -6.80 16.05 3.53
CA LEU A 36 -7.06 15.05 2.49
C LEU A 36 -6.66 13.64 2.91
N ASN A 37 -5.93 13.49 4.02
CA ASN A 37 -5.42 12.20 4.48
C ASN A 37 -5.67 12.02 5.98
N PRO A 38 -6.96 12.05 6.41
CA PRO A 38 -7.28 12.00 7.85
C PRO A 38 -6.89 10.68 8.52
N ASP A 39 -6.78 9.59 7.76
CA ASP A 39 -6.34 8.30 8.30
C ASP A 39 -4.91 8.35 8.85
N LEU A 40 -4.07 9.25 8.35
CA LEU A 40 -2.68 9.36 8.82
C LEU A 40 -2.56 10.04 10.17
N LEU A 41 -3.61 10.69 10.65
CA LEU A 41 -3.62 11.30 11.98
C LEU A 41 -3.68 10.25 13.09
N ASP A 42 -4.34 9.12 12.83
CA ASP A 42 -4.42 8.01 13.77
C ASP A 42 -4.63 6.71 12.97
N ILE A 43 -3.52 6.10 12.56
CA ILE A 43 -3.54 4.92 11.71
C ILE A 43 -4.27 3.75 12.40
N ALA A 44 -4.04 3.56 13.71
CA ALA A 44 -4.66 2.47 14.44
C ALA A 44 -6.19 2.57 14.46
N ALA A 45 -6.74 3.78 14.40
CA ALA A 45 -8.18 3.99 14.41
C ALA A 45 -8.84 3.74 13.05
N HIS A 46 -8.09 3.81 11.97
CA HIS A 46 -8.64 3.73 10.61
C HIS A 46 -8.49 2.36 9.95
N TYR A 47 -7.59 1.52 10.45
CA TYR A 47 -7.30 0.24 9.82
C TYR A 47 -7.60 -0.91 10.77
N ARG A 48 -8.14 -2.00 10.22
CA ARG A 48 -8.34 -3.22 10.99
C ARG A 48 -6.98 -3.69 11.53
N PRO A 49 -6.90 -4.17 12.79
CA PRO A 49 -5.64 -4.69 13.33
C PRO A 49 -5.02 -5.74 12.40
N GLY A 50 -3.74 -5.55 12.11
CA GLY A 50 -2.99 -6.44 11.23
C GLY A 50 -3.11 -6.12 9.73
N TRP A 51 -3.92 -5.15 9.34
CA TRP A 51 -4.16 -4.80 7.94
C TRP A 51 -3.31 -3.63 7.44
N PHE A 52 -2.56 -2.98 8.30
CA PHE A 52 -1.55 -1.99 7.92
C PHE A 52 -0.18 -2.57 8.25
N LEU A 53 0.66 -2.73 7.22
CA LEU A 53 1.96 -3.36 7.35
C LEU A 53 3.08 -2.36 7.14
N LEU A 54 4.19 -2.56 7.87
CA LEU A 54 5.43 -1.83 7.64
C LEU A 54 6.51 -2.82 7.21
N ALA A 55 7.34 -2.38 6.28
CA ALA A 55 8.55 -3.10 5.88
C ALA A 55 9.74 -2.45 6.56
N PHE A 56 10.60 -3.27 7.15
CA PHE A 56 11.81 -2.85 7.82
C PHE A 56 13.05 -3.41 7.14
N HIS A 57 14.08 -2.62 7.10
CA HIS A 57 15.42 -3.06 6.76
C HIS A 57 16.38 -2.52 7.81
N ALA A 58 17.07 -3.42 8.53
CA ALA A 58 17.99 -3.05 9.60
C ALA A 58 17.36 -2.04 10.59
N GLN A 59 16.15 -2.31 11.07
CA GLN A 59 15.40 -1.49 12.03
C GLN A 59 14.86 -0.16 11.49
N THR A 60 15.05 0.11 10.21
CA THR A 60 14.52 1.32 9.57
C THR A 60 13.26 0.98 8.79
N VAL A 61 12.20 1.78 8.95
CA VAL A 61 10.99 1.65 8.14
C VAL A 61 11.32 2.07 6.72
N VAL A 62 11.19 1.15 5.77
CA VAL A 62 11.49 1.41 4.37
C VAL A 62 10.26 1.34 3.47
N GLY A 63 9.13 0.87 3.98
CA GLY A 63 7.92 0.78 3.21
C GLY A 63 6.67 0.64 4.05
N THR A 64 5.53 0.98 3.44
CA THR A 64 4.21 0.79 4.01
C THR A 64 3.29 0.17 2.97
N GLY A 65 2.21 -0.44 3.44
CA GLY A 65 1.12 -0.93 2.61
C GLY A 65 -0.02 -1.37 3.50
N ALA A 66 -1.23 -1.27 3.00
CA ALA A 66 -2.40 -1.61 3.80
C ALA A 66 -3.53 -2.18 2.95
N LEU A 67 -4.43 -2.89 3.61
CA LEU A 67 -5.71 -3.29 3.06
C LEU A 67 -6.81 -2.50 3.78
N LEU A 68 -7.81 -2.07 3.01
CA LEU A 68 -8.92 -1.29 3.54
C LEU A 68 -10.22 -1.77 2.89
N GLU A 69 -11.22 -2.08 3.70
CA GLU A 69 -12.56 -2.39 3.18
C GLU A 69 -13.22 -1.10 2.69
N SER A 70 -13.80 -1.16 1.49
CA SER A 70 -14.49 -0.04 0.88
C SER A 70 -15.74 -0.51 0.14
N GLU A 71 -16.51 0.43 -0.39
CA GLU A 71 -17.65 0.11 -1.27
C GLU A 71 -17.22 -0.62 -2.55
N HIS A 72 -15.94 -0.52 -2.93
CA HIS A 72 -15.39 -1.20 -4.11
C HIS A 72 -14.83 -2.59 -3.82
N GLY A 73 -14.86 -3.02 -2.57
CA GLY A 73 -14.25 -4.26 -2.10
C GLY A 73 -13.05 -3.98 -1.20
N VAL A 74 -12.16 -4.96 -1.08
CA VAL A 74 -10.94 -4.77 -0.29
C VAL A 74 -9.88 -4.11 -1.16
N GLN A 75 -9.45 -2.91 -0.75
CA GLN A 75 -8.48 -2.11 -1.50
C GLN A 75 -7.07 -2.26 -0.94
N VAL A 76 -6.10 -2.28 -1.85
CA VAL A 76 -4.70 -2.02 -1.52
C VAL A 76 -4.53 -0.50 -1.46
N VAL A 77 -4.06 0.00 -0.33
CA VAL A 77 -3.86 1.43 -0.10
C VAL A 77 -2.53 1.67 0.59
N ARG A 78 -2.07 2.91 0.58
CA ARG A 78 -0.87 3.36 1.31
C ARG A 78 0.39 2.58 0.96
N MET A 79 0.53 2.24 -0.33
CA MET A 79 1.75 1.62 -0.86
C MET A 79 2.81 2.70 -1.07
N HIS A 80 3.78 2.75 -0.17
CA HIS A 80 4.88 3.71 -0.24
C HIS A 80 6.20 3.03 0.07
N THR A 81 7.26 3.48 -0.59
CA THR A 81 8.64 3.04 -0.33
C THR A 81 9.47 4.26 -0.02
N LEU A 82 10.29 4.17 1.02
CA LEU A 82 11.26 5.20 1.36
C LEU A 82 12.11 5.53 0.12
N ARG A 83 12.31 6.82 -0.16
CA ARG A 83 12.92 7.27 -1.41
C ARG A 83 14.26 6.57 -1.71
N ASP A 84 15.14 6.48 -0.72
CA ASP A 84 16.47 5.88 -0.89
C ASP A 84 16.40 4.36 -1.09
N SER A 85 15.26 3.75 -0.84
CA SER A 85 15.03 2.31 -1.00
C SER A 85 14.21 1.96 -2.23
N GLN A 86 13.78 2.94 -3.01
CA GLN A 86 13.02 2.71 -4.22
C GLN A 86 13.85 1.98 -5.27
N GLY A 87 13.17 1.17 -6.10
CA GLY A 87 13.85 0.38 -7.14
C GLY A 87 14.57 -0.86 -6.62
N GLN A 88 14.42 -1.21 -5.35
CA GLN A 88 15.10 -2.35 -4.74
C GLN A 88 14.14 -3.49 -4.33
N GLY A 89 12.91 -3.46 -4.81
CA GLY A 89 11.94 -4.53 -4.61
C GLY A 89 11.12 -4.44 -3.33
N VAL A 90 11.19 -3.34 -2.59
CA VAL A 90 10.40 -3.18 -1.35
C VAL A 90 8.90 -3.19 -1.64
N GLY A 91 8.45 -2.42 -2.62
CA GLY A 91 7.03 -2.36 -2.99
C GLY A 91 6.50 -3.70 -3.49
N SER A 92 7.30 -4.41 -4.29
CA SER A 92 6.94 -5.73 -4.78
C SER A 92 6.78 -6.74 -3.64
N ALA A 93 7.72 -6.74 -2.70
CA ALA A 93 7.67 -7.61 -1.53
C ALA A 93 6.49 -7.27 -0.62
N MET A 94 6.22 -5.97 -0.42
CA MET A 94 5.06 -5.51 0.36
C MET A 94 3.76 -6.00 -0.27
N LEU A 95 3.62 -5.88 -1.58
CA LEU A 95 2.40 -6.31 -2.27
C LEU A 95 2.17 -7.81 -2.11
N VAL A 96 3.22 -8.62 -2.19
CA VAL A 96 3.13 -10.07 -1.92
C VAL A 96 2.63 -10.33 -0.50
N GLU A 97 3.15 -9.61 0.49
CA GLU A 97 2.70 -9.75 1.88
C GLU A 97 1.22 -9.40 2.05
N LEU A 98 0.77 -8.32 1.39
CA LEU A 98 -0.64 -7.92 1.44
C LEU A 98 -1.53 -8.94 0.74
N GLU A 99 -1.10 -9.49 -0.39
CA GLU A 99 -1.86 -10.53 -1.08
C GLU A 99 -1.99 -11.80 -0.26
N GLN A 100 -0.91 -12.20 0.42
CA GLN A 100 -0.93 -13.35 1.31
C GLN A 100 -1.86 -13.11 2.52
N LEU A 101 -1.81 -11.91 3.09
CA LEU A 101 -2.72 -11.52 4.17
C LEU A 101 -4.17 -11.62 3.70
N ALA A 102 -4.47 -11.09 2.52
CA ALA A 102 -5.82 -11.12 1.96
C ALA A 102 -6.32 -12.56 1.79
N VAL A 103 -5.49 -13.44 1.26
CA VAL A 103 -5.82 -14.86 1.10
C VAL A 103 -6.13 -15.51 2.46
N ARG A 104 -5.31 -15.25 3.46
CA ARG A 104 -5.54 -15.78 4.82
C ARG A 104 -6.85 -15.30 5.43
N GLU A 105 -7.27 -14.08 5.07
CA GLU A 105 -8.53 -13.49 5.55
C GLU A 105 -9.75 -13.87 4.69
N GLY A 106 -9.57 -14.74 3.71
CA GLY A 106 -10.67 -15.19 2.85
C GLY A 106 -11.03 -14.21 1.74
N VAL A 107 -10.20 -13.22 1.49
CA VAL A 107 -10.42 -12.24 0.42
C VAL A 107 -10.03 -12.86 -0.92
N VAL A 108 -10.93 -12.81 -1.89
CA VAL A 108 -10.72 -13.46 -3.19
C VAL A 108 -10.31 -12.49 -4.29
N GLN A 109 -10.42 -11.20 -4.05
CA GLN A 109 -10.08 -10.18 -5.02
C GLN A 109 -9.62 -8.91 -4.32
N LEU A 110 -8.55 -8.31 -4.83
CA LEU A 110 -8.11 -6.98 -4.41
C LEU A 110 -8.39 -5.97 -5.51
N VAL A 111 -8.74 -4.77 -5.10
CA VAL A 111 -8.90 -3.61 -5.99
C VAL A 111 -7.95 -2.51 -5.55
N LEU A 112 -7.62 -1.62 -6.45
CA LEU A 112 -6.84 -0.45 -6.12
C LEU A 112 -7.08 0.64 -7.15
N GLU A 113 -6.79 1.87 -6.75
CA GLU A 113 -6.80 3.02 -7.65
C GLU A 113 -5.45 3.72 -7.58
N THR A 114 -5.07 4.34 -8.68
CA THR A 114 -3.91 5.21 -8.73
C THR A 114 -4.20 6.37 -9.66
N THR A 115 -3.49 7.47 -9.46
CA THR A 115 -3.69 8.68 -10.28
C THR A 115 -3.27 8.43 -11.73
N LYS A 116 -4.06 8.91 -12.68
CA LYS A 116 -3.83 8.70 -14.13
C LYS A 116 -2.45 9.11 -14.60
N THR A 117 -1.86 10.13 -13.98
CA THR A 117 -0.54 10.66 -14.39
C THR A 117 0.63 9.91 -13.74
N TRP A 118 0.36 9.01 -12.81
CA TRP A 118 1.41 8.24 -12.14
C TRP A 118 1.76 6.98 -12.93
N HIS A 119 2.41 7.18 -14.08
CA HIS A 119 2.70 6.10 -15.03
C HIS A 119 3.58 5.00 -14.43
N ASP A 120 4.47 5.35 -13.52
CA ASP A 120 5.31 4.40 -12.80
C ASP A 120 4.48 3.45 -11.93
N ALA A 121 3.49 3.99 -11.21
CA ALA A 121 2.60 3.19 -10.36
C ALA A 121 1.71 2.28 -11.22
N ILE A 122 1.16 2.81 -12.31
CA ILE A 122 0.33 2.03 -13.24
C ILE A 122 1.12 0.84 -13.79
N ALA A 123 2.33 1.08 -14.28
CA ALA A 123 3.19 0.02 -14.81
C ALA A 123 3.55 -1.00 -13.73
N PHE A 124 3.81 -0.54 -12.51
CA PHE A 124 4.12 -1.40 -11.37
C PHE A 124 3.01 -2.43 -11.12
N TYR A 125 1.76 -1.96 -11.05
CA TYR A 125 0.64 -2.85 -10.75
C TYR A 125 0.29 -3.76 -11.93
N MET A 126 0.32 -3.25 -13.15
CA MET A 126 0.05 -4.07 -14.34
C MET A 126 1.06 -5.22 -14.45
N LYS A 127 2.32 -4.96 -14.19
CA LYS A 127 3.37 -5.98 -14.21
C LYS A 127 3.12 -7.08 -13.18
N ARG A 128 2.41 -6.79 -12.11
CA ARG A 128 2.14 -7.74 -11.02
C ARG A 128 0.78 -8.39 -11.11
N GLY A 129 0.15 -8.32 -12.28
CA GLY A 129 -1.07 -9.06 -12.54
C GLY A 129 -2.36 -8.30 -12.26
N TYR A 130 -2.28 -7.00 -11.96
CA TYR A 130 -3.46 -6.17 -11.81
C TYR A 130 -3.94 -5.72 -13.18
N GLU A 131 -5.23 -5.88 -13.45
CA GLU A 131 -5.82 -5.49 -14.72
C GLU A 131 -6.73 -4.27 -14.52
N GLN A 132 -6.67 -3.36 -15.48
CA GLN A 132 -7.47 -2.16 -15.45
C GLN A 132 -8.94 -2.50 -15.62
N THR A 133 -9.80 -1.94 -14.77
CA THR A 133 -11.24 -2.13 -14.84
C THR A 133 -11.95 -0.92 -15.44
N HIS A 134 -11.63 0.28 -14.96
CA HIS A 134 -12.27 1.51 -15.43
C HIS A 134 -11.42 2.72 -15.00
N THR A 135 -11.83 3.89 -15.46
CA THR A 135 -11.24 5.16 -15.07
C THR A 135 -12.32 6.06 -14.48
N THR A 136 -11.92 6.91 -13.54
CA THR A 136 -12.68 8.06 -13.08
C THR A 136 -11.99 9.32 -13.60
N ASP A 137 -12.42 10.52 -13.14
CA ASP A 137 -11.86 11.77 -13.66
C ASP A 137 -10.34 11.84 -13.49
N ASP A 138 -9.83 11.45 -12.32
CA ASP A 138 -8.42 11.58 -11.98
C ASP A 138 -7.69 10.24 -11.81
N ASP A 139 -8.41 9.14 -11.72
CA ASP A 139 -7.86 7.86 -11.32
C ASP A 139 -8.07 6.74 -12.32
N VAL A 140 -7.20 5.75 -12.23
CA VAL A 140 -7.32 4.47 -12.93
C VAL A 140 -7.53 3.39 -11.89
N TRP A 141 -8.53 2.54 -12.09
CA TRP A 141 -8.87 1.44 -11.20
C TRP A 141 -8.41 0.12 -11.74
N PHE A 142 -7.96 -0.74 -10.83
CA PHE A 142 -7.42 -2.08 -11.13
C PHE A 142 -8.00 -3.11 -10.19
N ARG A 143 -7.96 -4.36 -10.64
CA ARG A 143 -8.30 -5.52 -9.81
C ARG A 143 -7.33 -6.66 -10.05
N LYS A 144 -7.22 -7.53 -9.06
CA LYS A 144 -6.52 -8.81 -9.19
C LYS A 144 -7.29 -9.86 -8.40
N ARG A 145 -7.63 -10.97 -9.05
CA ARG A 145 -8.17 -12.14 -8.38
C ARG A 145 -7.04 -12.88 -7.70
N LEU A 146 -7.30 -13.28 -6.45
CA LEU A 146 -6.31 -14.00 -5.66
C LEU A 146 -6.60 -15.50 -5.75
N MET A 147 -5.53 -16.28 -5.88
CA MET A 147 -5.64 -17.73 -5.88
C MET A 147 -5.63 -18.23 -4.44
N PRO A 148 -6.67 -18.95 -3.99
CA PRO A 148 -6.63 -19.56 -2.66
C PRO A 148 -5.44 -20.50 -2.57
N GLN A 149 -4.79 -20.51 -1.39
CA GLN A 149 -3.76 -21.51 -1.15
C GLN A 149 -4.41 -22.89 -1.14
N VAL A 150 -3.91 -23.77 -1.99
CA VAL A 150 -4.29 -25.18 -1.96
C VAL A 150 -3.46 -25.84 -0.89
N CYS A 151 -4.13 -26.34 0.13
CA CYS A 151 -3.46 -27.14 1.17
C CYS A 151 -3.22 -28.56 0.67
#